data_8f68623535b02008e0c4ef057a78db18
#
_entry.id   8f68623535b02008e0c4ef057a78db18
#
_cell.length_a   1.000
_cell.length_b   1.000
_cell.length_c   1.000
_cell.angle_alpha   90.00
_cell.angle_beta   90.00
_cell.angle_gamma   90.00
#
_symmetry.space_group_name_H-M   'P 1'
#
loop_
_entity.id
_entity.type
_entity.pdbx_description
1 polymer ?
#
loop_
_entity_poly.entity_id
_entity_poly.type
_entity_poly.pdbx_seq_one_letter_code
_entity_poly.pdbx_strand_id
1 'polypeptide(L)'
;MKISIAQMDMKCNAPQENFPLAEALIRRAAEDAPDVILLPETWNSGFFPHEGLAAYCDRDGAETKQRIGALAKEYRVNIVAGSVSTLRGDRIFNTAYVFDRDGACIAQYDKTHLFSYAHEHLFYIPGDSLCTFSLDGRLCGLLICYDLRFPELARTLALRGIEVLFVPAQWPAKRRGHWETLLSARAIENQIFVAACNSCAADTLCGGSSRILDPLGTVLASADGGETVFSATLDLAALDEIRETIHVYRDRRPQLYEIQ
;
A
#
# COMPACT_ATOMS: atom_id res chain seq x y z
N MET A 1 5.46 5.44 -15.78
CA MET A 1 5.78 5.55 -14.35
C MET A 1 6.48 4.26 -13.92
N LYS A 2 7.69 4.34 -13.35
CA LYS A 2 8.42 3.16 -12.85
C LYS A 2 8.21 3.03 -11.34
N ILE A 3 7.73 1.87 -10.89
CA ILE A 3 7.47 1.59 -9.48
C ILE A 3 8.43 0.51 -9.00
N SER A 4 9.09 0.77 -7.86
CA SER A 4 9.86 -0.24 -7.11
C SER A 4 9.08 -0.67 -5.88
N ILE A 5 9.03 -1.97 -5.64
CA ILE A 5 8.45 -2.57 -4.43
C ILE A 5 9.56 -3.09 -3.53
N ALA A 6 9.53 -2.68 -2.27
CA ALA A 6 10.44 -3.15 -1.23
C ALA A 6 9.72 -4.16 -0.32
N GLN A 7 9.76 -5.44 -0.70
CA GLN A 7 9.22 -6.54 0.11
C GLN A 7 10.15 -6.80 1.29
N MET A 8 9.65 -6.60 2.51
CA MET A 8 10.44 -6.50 3.72
C MET A 8 10.20 -7.67 4.69
N ASP A 9 11.27 -8.20 5.28
CA ASP A 9 11.25 -9.18 6.39
C ASP A 9 11.36 -8.44 7.74
N MET A 10 10.31 -7.69 8.12
CA MET A 10 10.32 -6.94 9.37
C MET A 10 10.21 -7.85 10.61
N LYS A 11 10.73 -7.37 11.74
CA LYS A 11 10.63 -8.02 13.04
C LYS A 11 9.45 -7.49 13.84
N CYS A 12 8.76 -8.39 14.55
CA CYS A 12 7.68 -7.96 15.45
C CYS A 12 8.23 -7.17 16.63
N ASN A 13 7.54 -6.07 16.98
CA ASN A 13 7.85 -5.21 18.13
C ASN A 13 9.30 -4.67 18.15
N ALA A 14 9.91 -4.48 17.00
CA ALA A 14 11.30 -4.05 16.88
C ALA A 14 11.47 -2.82 15.96
N PRO A 15 10.83 -1.67 16.25
CA PRO A 15 10.94 -0.48 15.40
C PRO A 15 12.39 -0.03 15.23
N GLN A 16 13.24 -0.18 16.25
CA GLN A 16 14.66 0.17 16.22
C GLN A 16 15.47 -0.66 15.20
N GLU A 17 14.99 -1.85 14.79
CA GLU A 17 15.57 -2.68 13.73
C GLU A 17 14.87 -2.42 12.37
N ASN A 18 13.57 -2.24 12.42
CA ASN A 18 12.74 -2.11 11.22
C ASN A 18 12.95 -0.79 10.49
N PHE A 19 13.14 0.33 11.18
CA PHE A 19 13.45 1.61 10.53
C PHE A 19 14.76 1.55 9.72
N PRO A 20 15.91 1.10 10.28
CA PRO A 20 17.12 0.92 9.49
C PRO A 20 16.97 -0.04 8.32
N LEU A 21 16.18 -1.12 8.47
CA LEU A 21 15.90 -2.07 7.40
C LEU A 21 15.09 -1.42 6.27
N ALA A 22 14.01 -0.70 6.60
CA ALA A 22 13.22 0.03 5.62
C ALA A 22 14.07 1.05 4.83
N GLU A 23 14.94 1.80 5.54
CA GLU A 23 15.86 2.74 4.89
C GLU A 23 16.84 2.04 3.94
N ALA A 24 17.41 0.89 4.35
CA ALA A 24 18.31 0.12 3.49
C ALA A 24 17.61 -0.37 2.21
N LEU A 25 16.37 -0.84 2.33
CA LEU A 25 15.56 -1.27 1.20
C LEU A 25 15.17 -0.09 0.28
N ILE A 26 14.86 1.08 0.84
CA ILE A 26 14.60 2.29 0.06
C ILE A 26 15.86 2.69 -0.72
N ARG A 27 17.05 2.72 -0.08
CA ARG A 27 18.32 3.03 -0.77
C ARG A 27 18.58 2.07 -1.92
N ARG A 28 18.41 0.76 -1.67
CA ARG A 28 18.53 -0.27 -2.71
C ARG A 28 17.53 -0.09 -3.85
N ALA A 29 16.28 0.26 -3.53
CA ALA A 29 15.24 0.51 -4.53
C ALA A 29 15.59 1.75 -5.38
N ALA A 30 16.15 2.79 -4.77
CA ALA A 30 16.54 4.02 -5.45
C ALA A 30 17.66 3.83 -6.49
N GLU A 31 18.49 2.78 -6.37
CA GLU A 31 19.55 2.45 -7.36
C GLU A 31 18.98 2.23 -8.77
N ASP A 32 17.74 1.74 -8.87
CA ASP A 32 17.06 1.51 -10.15
C ASP A 32 16.32 2.76 -10.67
N ALA A 33 16.53 3.92 -10.04
CA ALA A 33 15.93 5.21 -10.37
C ALA A 33 14.41 5.13 -10.64
N PRO A 34 13.59 4.62 -9.70
CA PRO A 34 12.14 4.57 -9.87
C PRO A 34 11.50 5.95 -9.69
N ASP A 35 10.27 6.08 -10.18
CA ASP A 35 9.44 7.25 -9.88
C ASP A 35 8.79 7.14 -8.50
N VAL A 36 8.48 5.91 -8.06
CA VAL A 36 7.81 5.63 -6.79
C VAL A 36 8.39 4.39 -6.13
N ILE A 37 8.59 4.43 -4.81
CA ILE A 37 8.93 3.26 -3.99
C ILE A 37 7.75 2.94 -3.07
N LEU A 38 7.38 1.66 -2.95
CA LEU A 38 6.30 1.18 -2.09
C LEU A 38 6.82 0.24 -1.01
N LEU A 39 6.48 0.52 0.27
CA LEU A 39 6.75 -0.31 1.45
C LEU A 39 5.48 -1.10 1.89
N PRO A 40 5.61 -2.16 2.73
CA PRO A 40 4.47 -2.95 3.21
C PRO A 40 3.69 -2.31 4.36
N GLU A 41 2.73 -3.05 4.93
CA GLU A 41 1.87 -2.62 6.05
C GLU A 41 2.59 -2.75 7.39
N THR A 42 2.30 -1.85 8.35
CA THR A 42 2.77 -1.81 9.76
C THR A 42 4.23 -2.26 9.94
N TRP A 43 5.07 -1.86 8.99
CA TRP A 43 6.45 -2.35 8.94
C TRP A 43 7.31 -1.91 10.13
N ASN A 44 6.90 -0.86 10.87
CA ASN A 44 7.62 -0.43 12.05
C ASN A 44 7.48 -1.41 13.23
N SER A 45 6.28 -1.99 13.42
CA SER A 45 5.95 -2.82 14.59
C SER A 45 5.67 -4.30 14.26
N GLY A 46 5.45 -4.63 12.95
CA GLY A 46 4.85 -5.88 12.55
C GLY A 46 3.35 -5.92 12.82
N PHE A 47 2.65 -6.94 12.28
CA PHE A 47 1.20 -7.08 12.45
C PHE A 47 0.87 -8.15 13.49
N PHE A 48 0.97 -7.77 14.74
CA PHE A 48 0.44 -8.54 15.88
C PHE A 48 -0.18 -7.58 16.89
N PRO A 49 -1.48 -7.22 16.71
CA PRO A 49 -2.18 -6.41 17.69
C PRO A 49 -2.20 -7.11 19.06
N HIS A 50 -1.68 -6.46 20.09
CA HIS A 50 -1.59 -7.01 21.45
C HIS A 50 -1.55 -5.90 22.50
N GLU A 51 -1.77 -6.25 23.76
CA GLU A 51 -1.54 -5.35 24.88
C GLU A 51 -0.07 -4.88 24.91
N GLY A 52 0.13 -3.57 25.07
CA GLY A 52 1.47 -2.95 25.04
C GLY A 52 1.94 -2.49 23.67
N LEU A 53 1.16 -2.66 22.58
CA LEU A 53 1.49 -2.19 21.22
C LEU A 53 1.89 -0.70 21.19
N ALA A 54 1.29 0.13 22.04
CA ALA A 54 1.59 1.57 22.11
C ALA A 54 3.07 1.89 22.32
N ALA A 55 3.86 0.98 22.94
CA ALA A 55 5.29 1.16 23.16
C ALA A 55 6.12 1.07 21.86
N TYR A 56 5.56 0.47 20.80
CA TYR A 56 6.22 0.22 19.51
C TYR A 56 5.68 1.12 18.40
N CYS A 57 4.71 1.98 18.72
CA CYS A 57 4.10 2.90 17.77
C CYS A 57 4.97 4.13 17.52
N ASP A 58 4.92 4.63 16.30
CA ASP A 58 5.44 5.93 15.95
C ASP A 58 4.48 7.03 16.42
N ARG A 59 4.93 7.92 17.32
CA ARG A 59 4.10 9.01 17.85
C ARG A 59 3.86 10.05 16.78
N ASP A 60 2.58 10.27 16.43
CA ASP A 60 2.12 11.20 15.38
C ASP A 60 2.77 10.97 14.00
N GLY A 61 3.38 9.78 13.79
CA GLY A 61 4.16 9.47 12.61
C GLY A 61 5.43 10.31 12.47
N ALA A 62 5.95 10.83 13.57
CA ALA A 62 7.05 11.81 13.57
C ALA A 62 8.34 11.20 13.03
N GLU A 63 8.71 9.99 13.48
CA GLU A 63 9.90 9.29 13.02
C GLU A 63 9.79 8.91 11.55
N THR A 64 8.63 8.39 11.12
CA THR A 64 8.34 8.06 9.71
C THR A 64 8.47 9.31 8.84
N LYS A 65 7.82 10.41 9.22
CA LYS A 65 7.86 11.66 8.46
C LYS A 65 9.27 12.20 8.33
N GLN A 66 10.05 12.19 9.42
CA GLN A 66 11.42 12.66 9.44
C GLN A 66 12.33 11.80 8.56
N ARG A 67 12.36 10.48 8.80
CA ARG A 67 13.34 9.57 8.18
C ARG A 67 13.00 9.26 6.73
N ILE A 68 11.73 8.89 6.45
CA ILE A 68 11.31 8.53 5.09
C ILE A 68 11.19 9.76 4.20
N GLY A 69 10.71 10.89 4.74
CA GLY A 69 10.71 12.17 4.03
C GLY A 69 12.12 12.63 3.64
N ALA A 70 13.11 12.45 4.53
CA ALA A 70 14.51 12.75 4.21
C ALA A 70 15.04 11.90 3.05
N LEU A 71 14.72 10.59 3.01
CA LEU A 71 15.12 9.70 1.91
C LEU A 71 14.40 10.04 0.60
N ALA A 72 13.11 10.38 0.64
CA ALA A 72 12.39 10.83 -0.55
C ALA A 72 13.07 12.04 -1.18
N LYS A 73 13.48 13.02 -0.35
CA LYS A 73 14.22 14.21 -0.79
C LYS A 73 15.63 13.88 -1.26
N GLU A 74 16.38 13.05 -0.53
CA GLU A 74 17.76 12.66 -0.85
C GLU A 74 17.85 12.01 -2.23
N TYR A 75 16.94 11.05 -2.51
CA TYR A 75 16.92 10.30 -3.77
C TYR A 75 16.00 10.92 -4.83
N ARG A 76 15.31 12.03 -4.53
CA ARG A 76 14.33 12.69 -5.39
C ARG A 76 13.31 11.71 -5.98
N VAL A 77 12.78 10.84 -5.13
CA VAL A 77 11.82 9.78 -5.46
C VAL A 77 10.55 9.95 -4.62
N ASN A 78 9.39 9.67 -5.21
CA ASN A 78 8.17 9.59 -4.42
C ASN A 78 8.17 8.31 -3.58
N ILE A 79 7.67 8.36 -2.34
CA ILE A 79 7.60 7.17 -1.49
C ILE A 79 6.18 7.00 -0.96
N VAL A 80 5.52 5.91 -1.35
CA VAL A 80 4.37 5.38 -0.63
C VAL A 80 4.92 4.51 0.49
N ALA A 81 5.02 5.09 1.70
CA ALA A 81 5.76 4.54 2.82
C ALA A 81 5.06 3.34 3.49
N GLY A 82 4.20 2.62 2.76
CA GLY A 82 3.42 1.55 3.34
C GLY A 82 2.55 2.08 4.46
N SER A 83 2.44 1.33 5.57
CA SER A 83 1.85 1.87 6.79
C SER A 83 2.69 1.57 8.02
N VAL A 84 2.42 2.32 9.08
CA VAL A 84 3.03 2.15 10.40
C VAL A 84 1.95 2.19 11.48
N SER A 85 2.22 1.51 12.60
CA SER A 85 1.42 1.67 13.81
C SER A 85 1.70 3.07 14.39
N THR A 86 0.70 3.94 14.33
CA THR A 86 0.82 5.35 14.75
C THR A 86 0.01 5.60 16.03
N LEU A 87 0.66 6.15 17.06
CA LEU A 87 0.01 6.56 18.30
C LEU A 87 -0.31 8.05 18.26
N ARG A 88 -1.60 8.42 18.33
CA ARG A 88 -2.08 9.81 18.45
C ARG A 88 -2.87 9.96 19.75
N GLY A 89 -2.32 10.73 20.70
CA GLY A 89 -2.84 10.74 22.07
C GLY A 89 -2.71 9.34 22.70
N ASP A 90 -3.84 8.74 23.04
CA ASP A 90 -3.98 7.38 23.57
C ASP A 90 -4.52 6.37 22.54
N ARG A 91 -4.70 6.77 21.28
CA ARG A 91 -5.34 5.99 20.22
C ARG A 91 -4.32 5.53 19.19
N ILE A 92 -4.39 4.27 18.79
CA ILE A 92 -3.49 3.67 17.79
C ILE A 92 -4.22 3.55 16.45
N PHE A 93 -3.52 3.89 15.38
CA PHE A 93 -4.00 3.82 13.99
C PHE A 93 -3.00 3.04 13.13
N ASN A 94 -3.51 2.32 12.15
CA ASN A 94 -2.71 1.73 11.07
C ASN A 94 -2.66 2.77 9.95
N THR A 95 -1.58 3.57 9.94
CA THR A 95 -1.49 4.79 9.12
C THR A 95 -0.48 4.67 8.01
N ALA A 96 -0.92 4.89 6.78
CA ALA A 96 -0.02 5.06 5.62
C ALA A 96 0.33 6.54 5.41
N TYR A 97 1.57 6.78 4.99
CA TYR A 97 2.08 8.11 4.62
C TYR A 97 2.62 8.10 3.20
N VAL A 98 2.43 9.19 2.49
CA VAL A 98 2.95 9.38 1.12
C VAL A 98 3.81 10.61 1.08
N PHE A 99 5.01 10.48 0.52
CA PHE A 99 5.98 11.56 0.38
C PHE A 99 6.25 11.84 -1.09
N ASP A 100 6.34 13.11 -1.45
CA ASP A 100 6.79 13.55 -2.77
C ASP A 100 8.32 13.57 -2.87
N ARG A 101 8.83 13.91 -4.05
CA ARG A 101 10.28 14.00 -4.35
C ARG A 101 11.02 15.08 -3.57
N ASP A 102 10.32 16.02 -2.95
CA ASP A 102 10.88 17.06 -2.10
C ASP A 102 10.86 16.68 -0.62
N GLY A 103 10.32 15.49 -0.31
CA GLY A 103 10.22 14.92 1.04
C GLY A 103 9.02 15.44 1.83
N ALA A 104 8.10 16.17 1.19
CA ALA A 104 6.87 16.60 1.85
C ALA A 104 5.88 15.43 1.98
N CYS A 105 5.27 15.29 3.16
CA CYS A 105 4.18 14.34 3.37
C CYS A 105 2.90 14.90 2.73
N ILE A 106 2.54 14.40 1.55
CA ILE A 106 1.44 14.90 0.73
C ILE A 106 0.11 14.19 0.96
N ALA A 107 0.13 13.01 1.57
CA ALA A 107 -1.08 12.28 1.96
C ALA A 107 -0.85 11.40 3.19
N GLN A 108 -1.94 11.19 3.92
CA GLN A 108 -2.03 10.29 5.06
C GLN A 108 -3.35 9.54 4.98
N TYR A 109 -3.33 8.24 5.30
CA TYR A 109 -4.51 7.38 5.28
C TYR A 109 -4.50 6.43 6.47
N ASP A 110 -5.57 6.43 7.23
CA ASP A 110 -5.81 5.45 8.28
C ASP A 110 -6.67 4.32 7.72
N LYS A 111 -6.24 3.08 7.91
CA LYS A 111 -6.96 1.88 7.45
C LYS A 111 -8.41 1.90 7.88
N THR A 112 -9.33 1.80 6.92
CA THR A 112 -10.77 1.89 7.20
C THR A 112 -11.38 0.57 7.65
N HIS A 113 -10.91 -0.56 7.11
CA HIS A 113 -11.41 -1.88 7.48
C HIS A 113 -10.38 -2.64 8.31
N LEU A 114 -10.61 -2.69 9.61
CA LEU A 114 -9.76 -3.44 10.53
C LEU A 114 -10.04 -4.94 10.46
N PHE A 115 -8.97 -5.74 10.45
CA PHE A 115 -9.07 -7.21 10.29
C PHE A 115 -9.56 -7.87 11.59
N SER A 116 -10.87 -8.00 11.73
CA SER A 116 -11.55 -8.51 12.92
C SER A 116 -11.14 -9.93 13.30
N TYR A 117 -10.83 -10.79 12.32
CA TYR A 117 -10.35 -12.14 12.55
C TYR A 117 -9.03 -12.20 13.34
N ALA A 118 -8.16 -11.20 13.17
CA ALA A 118 -6.92 -11.04 13.94
C ALA A 118 -7.08 -10.05 15.11
N HIS A 119 -8.31 -9.73 15.50
CA HIS A 119 -8.63 -8.83 16.61
C HIS A 119 -8.04 -7.41 16.46
N GLU A 120 -7.69 -6.97 15.25
CA GLU A 120 -7.12 -5.64 14.97
C GLU A 120 -8.01 -4.52 15.55
N HIS A 121 -9.34 -4.66 15.46
CA HIS A 121 -10.33 -3.71 15.95
C HIS A 121 -10.34 -3.51 17.48
N LEU A 122 -9.66 -4.36 18.25
CA LEU A 122 -9.52 -4.18 19.69
C LEU A 122 -8.38 -3.22 20.06
N PHE A 123 -7.46 -2.97 19.15
CA PHE A 123 -6.24 -2.20 19.41
C PHE A 123 -6.11 -0.97 18.53
N TYR A 124 -6.65 -1.02 17.32
CA TYR A 124 -6.61 0.10 16.37
C TYR A 124 -7.96 0.78 16.22
N ILE A 125 -7.90 2.07 15.93
CA ILE A 125 -9.08 2.86 15.56
C ILE A 125 -9.19 2.88 14.02
N PRO A 126 -10.37 2.59 13.45
CA PRO A 126 -10.56 2.66 12.00
C PRO A 126 -10.51 4.10 11.50
N GLY A 127 -10.00 4.28 10.28
CA GLY A 127 -10.14 5.52 9.53
C GLY A 127 -11.57 5.71 9.01
N ASP A 128 -11.88 6.94 8.60
CA ASP A 128 -13.19 7.37 8.13
C ASP A 128 -13.16 8.08 6.76
N SER A 129 -12.04 7.98 6.05
CA SER A 129 -11.82 8.71 4.81
C SER A 129 -11.20 7.86 3.71
N LEU A 130 -11.42 8.28 2.46
CA LEU A 130 -10.77 7.70 1.28
C LEU A 130 -9.48 8.47 0.98
N CYS A 131 -8.47 7.80 0.47
CA CYS A 131 -7.19 8.40 0.15
C CYS A 131 -6.94 8.43 -1.35
N THR A 132 -6.89 9.64 -1.93
CA THR A 132 -6.37 9.91 -3.26
C THR A 132 -5.31 11.00 -3.18
N PHE A 133 -4.28 10.90 -4.00
CA PHE A 133 -3.16 11.85 -4.05
C PHE A 133 -2.54 11.86 -5.45
N SER A 134 -1.74 12.88 -5.76
CA SER A 134 -1.05 12.99 -7.04
C SER A 134 0.44 12.75 -6.89
N LEU A 135 1.01 11.87 -7.71
CA LEU A 135 2.45 11.66 -7.87
C LEU A 135 2.85 12.00 -9.32
N ASP A 136 3.72 12.98 -9.49
CA ASP A 136 4.19 13.44 -10.81
C ASP A 136 3.04 13.73 -11.79
N GLY A 137 1.95 14.31 -11.29
CA GLY A 137 0.74 14.65 -12.07
C GLY A 137 -0.20 13.47 -12.35
N ARG A 138 0.05 12.28 -11.82
CA ARG A 138 -0.81 11.11 -11.94
C ARG A 138 -1.64 10.89 -10.69
N LEU A 139 -2.95 10.70 -10.85
CA LEU A 139 -3.84 10.48 -9.72
C LEU A 139 -3.76 9.04 -9.24
N CYS A 140 -3.45 8.87 -7.96
CA CYS A 140 -3.24 7.60 -7.30
C CYS A 140 -4.24 7.40 -6.16
N GLY A 141 -4.48 6.15 -5.80
CA GLY A 141 -5.27 5.76 -4.63
C GLY A 141 -4.51 4.81 -3.72
N LEU A 142 -4.94 4.69 -2.47
CA LEU A 142 -4.33 3.81 -1.49
C LEU A 142 -5.38 3.03 -0.71
N LEU A 143 -5.12 1.75 -0.51
CA LEU A 143 -5.81 0.82 0.37
C LEU A 143 -4.78 0.10 1.24
N ILE A 144 -5.16 -0.34 2.44
CA ILE A 144 -4.27 -1.12 3.30
C ILE A 144 -4.84 -2.54 3.49
N CYS A 145 -4.12 -3.54 2.97
CA CYS A 145 -4.30 -4.97 3.28
C CYS A 145 -5.78 -5.44 3.22
N TYR A 146 -6.44 -5.53 4.37
CA TYR A 146 -7.82 -6.03 4.48
C TYR A 146 -8.84 -5.20 3.69
N ASP A 147 -8.56 -3.89 3.48
CA ASP A 147 -9.37 -3.02 2.62
C ASP A 147 -9.55 -3.61 1.20
N LEU A 148 -8.57 -4.38 0.71
CA LEU A 148 -8.62 -5.04 -0.59
C LEU A 148 -9.83 -5.98 -0.76
N ARG A 149 -10.42 -6.49 0.34
CA ARG A 149 -11.60 -7.36 0.29
C ARG A 149 -12.89 -6.62 -0.02
N PHE A 150 -12.90 -5.31 0.08
CA PHE A 150 -14.08 -4.46 -0.08
C PHE A 150 -14.04 -3.80 -1.47
N PRO A 151 -14.75 -4.38 -2.48
CA PRO A 151 -14.72 -3.85 -3.85
C PRO A 151 -15.29 -2.44 -3.93
N GLU A 152 -16.20 -2.07 -3.02
CA GLU A 152 -16.81 -0.75 -2.94
C GLU A 152 -15.75 0.34 -2.79
N LEU A 153 -14.75 0.09 -1.92
CA LEU A 153 -13.69 1.05 -1.65
C LEU A 153 -12.82 1.29 -2.89
N ALA A 154 -12.36 0.19 -3.54
CA ALA A 154 -11.57 0.27 -4.77
C ALA A 154 -12.36 0.92 -5.91
N ARG A 155 -13.66 0.54 -6.07
CA ARG A 155 -14.53 1.14 -7.07
C ARG A 155 -14.74 2.64 -6.84
N THR A 156 -14.90 3.06 -5.60
CA THR A 156 -15.07 4.47 -5.26
C THR A 156 -13.82 5.28 -5.60
N LEU A 157 -12.64 4.75 -5.30
CA LEU A 157 -11.38 5.38 -5.69
C LEU A 157 -11.24 5.47 -7.22
N ALA A 158 -11.57 4.38 -7.94
CA ALA A 158 -11.52 4.34 -9.39
C ALA A 158 -12.47 5.37 -10.04
N LEU A 159 -13.66 5.55 -9.46
CA LEU A 159 -14.62 6.58 -9.91
C LEU A 159 -14.15 8.01 -9.62
N ARG A 160 -13.18 8.21 -8.75
CA ARG A 160 -12.49 9.49 -8.57
C ARG A 160 -11.40 9.72 -9.61
N GLY A 161 -11.16 8.75 -10.50
CA GLY A 161 -10.24 8.87 -11.62
C GLY A 161 -8.81 8.41 -11.35
N ILE A 162 -8.56 7.59 -10.31
CA ILE A 162 -7.21 7.08 -10.09
C ILE A 162 -6.73 6.24 -11.27
N GLU A 163 -5.44 6.30 -11.53
CA GLU A 163 -4.74 5.52 -12.55
C GLU A 163 -3.98 4.35 -11.93
N VAL A 164 -3.48 4.53 -10.70
CA VAL A 164 -2.69 3.55 -9.94
C VAL A 164 -3.27 3.38 -8.54
N LEU A 165 -3.47 2.14 -8.12
CA LEU A 165 -3.85 1.76 -6.78
C LEU A 165 -2.66 1.14 -6.05
N PHE A 166 -2.25 1.73 -4.93
CA PHE A 166 -1.21 1.18 -4.04
C PHE A 166 -1.84 0.37 -2.91
N VAL A 167 -1.27 -0.81 -2.63
CA VAL A 167 -1.80 -1.74 -1.61
C VAL A 167 -0.66 -2.29 -0.75
N PRO A 168 -0.23 -1.59 0.31
CA PRO A 168 0.63 -2.16 1.33
C PRO A 168 -0.13 -3.21 2.15
N ALA A 169 0.53 -4.33 2.49
CA ALA A 169 -0.10 -5.42 3.21
C ALA A 169 0.85 -6.21 4.11
N GLN A 170 0.24 -6.90 5.09
CA GLN A 170 0.77 -8.07 5.78
C GLN A 170 -0.21 -9.23 5.61
N TRP A 171 -0.21 -9.80 4.40
CA TRP A 171 -1.17 -10.82 4.00
C TRP A 171 -0.61 -12.22 4.24
N PRO A 172 -1.31 -13.07 5.03
CA PRO A 172 -0.80 -14.39 5.39
C PRO A 172 -0.61 -15.34 4.20
N ALA A 173 0.49 -16.09 4.20
CA ALA A 173 0.85 -17.05 3.16
C ALA A 173 -0.28 -18.06 2.85
N LYS A 174 -1.00 -18.54 3.87
CA LYS A 174 -2.12 -19.47 3.73
C LYS A 174 -3.31 -18.92 2.93
N ARG A 175 -3.36 -17.61 2.69
CA ARG A 175 -4.38 -16.93 1.89
C ARG A 175 -3.80 -16.29 0.63
N ARG A 176 -2.64 -16.75 0.16
CA ARG A 176 -1.97 -16.24 -1.04
C ARG A 176 -2.91 -16.22 -2.25
N GLY A 177 -3.67 -17.29 -2.50
CA GLY A 177 -4.62 -17.33 -3.61
C GLY A 177 -5.69 -16.23 -3.57
N HIS A 178 -6.17 -15.86 -2.36
CA HIS A 178 -7.09 -14.72 -2.22
C HIS A 178 -6.40 -13.40 -2.56
N TRP A 179 -5.15 -13.20 -2.10
CA TRP A 179 -4.34 -12.02 -2.38
C TRP A 179 -4.20 -11.81 -3.89
N GLU A 180 -3.72 -12.83 -4.58
CA GLU A 180 -3.49 -12.79 -6.02
C GLU A 180 -4.77 -12.54 -6.81
N THR A 181 -5.84 -13.28 -6.49
CA THR A 181 -7.13 -13.14 -7.17
C THR A 181 -7.74 -11.75 -6.95
N LEU A 182 -7.73 -11.24 -5.72
CA LEU A 182 -8.33 -9.94 -5.41
C LEU A 182 -7.57 -8.80 -6.06
N LEU A 183 -6.23 -8.83 -6.08
CA LEU A 183 -5.44 -7.80 -6.77
C LEU A 183 -5.75 -7.77 -8.27
N SER A 184 -5.80 -8.94 -8.92
CA SER A 184 -6.17 -9.03 -10.34
C SER A 184 -7.60 -8.55 -10.58
N ALA A 185 -8.55 -8.90 -9.70
CA ALA A 185 -9.93 -8.43 -9.79
C ALA A 185 -10.00 -6.90 -9.72
N ARG A 186 -9.28 -6.27 -8.75
CA ARG A 186 -9.25 -4.81 -8.62
C ARG A 186 -8.67 -4.12 -9.84
N ALA A 187 -7.63 -4.69 -10.45
CA ALA A 187 -7.04 -4.17 -11.68
C ALA A 187 -8.03 -4.25 -12.85
N ILE A 188 -8.61 -5.43 -13.10
CA ILE A 188 -9.49 -5.70 -14.25
C ILE A 188 -10.80 -4.92 -14.15
N GLU A 189 -11.53 -5.07 -13.04
CA GLU A 189 -12.87 -4.49 -12.87
C GLU A 189 -12.87 -2.96 -12.82
N ASN A 190 -11.73 -2.35 -12.44
CA ASN A 190 -11.56 -0.90 -12.36
C ASN A 190 -10.68 -0.32 -13.46
N GLN A 191 -10.11 -1.15 -14.33
CA GLN A 191 -9.21 -0.72 -15.42
C GLN A 191 -8.15 0.26 -14.92
N ILE A 192 -7.41 -0.15 -13.88
CA ILE A 192 -6.33 0.61 -13.23
C ILE A 192 -5.10 -0.28 -13.03
N PHE A 193 -3.91 0.33 -12.93
CA PHE A 193 -2.73 -0.37 -12.45
C PHE A 193 -2.83 -0.64 -10.96
N VAL A 194 -2.26 -1.76 -10.51
CA VAL A 194 -2.18 -2.12 -9.09
C VAL A 194 -0.75 -2.41 -8.71
N ALA A 195 -0.21 -1.69 -7.74
CA ALA A 195 1.08 -1.96 -7.12
C ALA A 195 0.87 -2.41 -5.67
N ALA A 196 1.21 -3.65 -5.36
CA ALA A 196 0.90 -4.28 -4.09
C ALA A 196 2.17 -4.82 -3.42
N CYS A 197 2.49 -4.29 -2.25
CA CYS A 197 3.63 -4.68 -1.43
C CYS A 197 3.17 -5.47 -0.21
N ASN A 198 3.45 -6.76 -0.19
CA ASN A 198 3.22 -7.60 0.98
C ASN A 198 4.52 -7.80 1.76
N SER A 199 4.41 -7.98 3.07
CA SER A 199 5.51 -8.44 3.90
C SER A 199 5.87 -9.91 3.59
N CYS A 200 7.14 -10.26 3.78
CA CYS A 200 7.61 -11.65 3.80
C CYS A 200 8.05 -12.09 5.20
N ALA A 201 7.69 -11.32 6.23
CA ALA A 201 8.10 -11.55 7.60
C ALA A 201 7.67 -12.93 8.12
N ALA A 202 8.65 -13.76 8.46
CA ALA A 202 8.43 -15.10 8.99
C ALA A 202 7.66 -15.05 10.33
N ASP A 203 7.96 -14.08 11.17
CA ASP A 203 7.31 -13.86 12.47
C ASP A 203 5.80 -13.62 12.34
N THR A 204 5.34 -13.06 11.22
CA THR A 204 3.93 -12.74 10.97
C THR A 204 3.23 -13.75 10.06
N LEU A 205 3.92 -14.83 9.66
CA LEU A 205 3.43 -15.84 8.71
C LEU A 205 3.01 -15.26 7.36
N CYS A 206 3.57 -14.11 6.97
CA CYS A 206 3.37 -13.49 5.69
C CYS A 206 4.19 -14.18 4.61
N GLY A 207 3.65 -14.27 3.42
CA GLY A 207 4.23 -15.09 2.34
C GLY A 207 4.85 -14.29 1.21
N GLY A 208 5.12 -13.00 1.39
CA GLY A 208 5.56 -12.15 0.27
C GLY A 208 4.52 -12.13 -0.84
N SER A 209 4.93 -12.49 -2.07
CA SER A 209 4.04 -12.46 -3.24
C SER A 209 3.57 -11.05 -3.60
N SER A 210 4.43 -10.05 -3.35
CA SER A 210 4.24 -8.70 -3.84
C SER A 210 4.19 -8.69 -5.36
N ARG A 211 3.39 -7.79 -5.96
CA ARG A 211 3.24 -7.75 -7.41
C ARG A 211 2.79 -6.40 -7.95
N ILE A 212 3.08 -6.19 -9.21
CA ILE A 212 2.60 -5.06 -10.00
C ILE A 212 1.77 -5.63 -11.15
N LEU A 213 0.56 -5.13 -11.34
CA LEU A 213 -0.39 -5.59 -12.36
C LEU A 213 -0.81 -4.43 -13.28
N ASP A 214 -1.03 -4.76 -14.55
CA ASP A 214 -1.66 -3.86 -15.50
C ASP A 214 -3.20 -3.88 -15.40
N PRO A 215 -3.90 -2.98 -16.08
CA PRO A 215 -5.38 -2.90 -16.06
C PRO A 215 -6.10 -4.13 -16.66
N LEU A 216 -5.38 -5.01 -17.34
CA LEU A 216 -5.91 -6.28 -17.86
C LEU A 216 -5.70 -7.45 -16.88
N GLY A 217 -5.08 -7.17 -15.72
CA GLY A 217 -4.77 -8.17 -14.72
C GLY A 217 -3.48 -8.95 -14.97
N THR A 218 -2.69 -8.54 -15.98
CA THR A 218 -1.40 -9.16 -16.28
C THR A 218 -0.38 -8.79 -15.20
N VAL A 219 0.36 -9.75 -14.71
CA VAL A 219 1.45 -9.51 -13.75
C VAL A 219 2.67 -8.99 -14.51
N LEU A 220 2.99 -7.71 -14.32
CA LEU A 220 4.16 -7.07 -14.91
C LEU A 220 5.45 -7.44 -14.20
N ALA A 221 5.39 -7.57 -12.87
CA ALA A 221 6.47 -8.07 -12.03
C ALA A 221 5.92 -8.63 -10.72
N SER A 222 6.61 -9.60 -10.14
CA SER A 222 6.25 -10.19 -8.85
C SER A 222 7.49 -10.71 -8.12
N ALA A 223 7.37 -10.84 -6.79
CA ALA A 223 8.34 -11.48 -5.94
C ALA A 223 7.81 -12.78 -5.35
N ASP A 224 8.70 -13.66 -4.96
CA ASP A 224 8.43 -14.83 -4.12
C ASP A 224 8.43 -14.49 -2.63
N GLY A 225 8.62 -15.47 -1.74
CA GLY A 225 8.50 -15.33 -0.30
C GLY A 225 9.65 -14.64 0.44
N GLY A 226 10.75 -14.27 -0.23
CA GLY A 226 11.93 -13.69 0.43
C GLY A 226 11.95 -12.16 0.39
N GLU A 227 12.82 -11.56 1.24
CA GLU A 227 13.10 -10.13 1.19
C GLU A 227 13.75 -9.74 -0.14
N THR A 228 13.16 -8.76 -0.80
CA THR A 228 13.65 -8.34 -2.12
C THR A 228 13.16 -6.96 -2.52
N VAL A 229 13.85 -6.38 -3.49
CA VAL A 229 13.42 -5.19 -4.22
C VAL A 229 13.30 -5.56 -5.70
N PHE A 230 12.20 -5.17 -6.32
CA PHE A 230 11.98 -5.36 -7.75
C PHE A 230 11.12 -4.22 -8.32
N SER A 231 11.19 -4.03 -9.63
CA SER A 231 10.53 -2.89 -10.29
C SER A 231 9.78 -3.32 -11.56
N ALA A 232 8.79 -2.51 -11.93
CA ALA A 232 8.16 -2.53 -13.24
C ALA A 232 7.84 -1.13 -13.73
N THR A 233 7.80 -0.94 -15.04
CA THR A 233 7.38 0.31 -15.68
C THR A 233 5.93 0.16 -16.14
N LEU A 234 5.07 1.09 -15.72
CA LEU A 234 3.67 1.19 -16.10
C LEU A 234 3.53 2.06 -17.36
N ASP A 235 2.91 1.54 -18.40
CA ASP A 235 2.49 2.33 -19.55
C ASP A 235 1.14 2.99 -19.27
N LEU A 236 1.17 4.14 -18.59
CA LEU A 236 -0.05 4.87 -18.23
C LEU A 236 -0.80 5.43 -19.46
N ALA A 237 -0.13 5.55 -20.63
CA ALA A 237 -0.79 6.01 -21.85
C ALA A 237 -1.77 4.96 -22.40
N ALA A 238 -1.57 3.68 -22.08
CA ALA A 238 -2.47 2.61 -22.51
C ALA A 238 -3.84 2.64 -21.81
N LEU A 239 -4.00 3.39 -20.71
CA LEU A 239 -5.28 3.44 -19.97
C LEU A 239 -6.44 3.94 -20.80
N ASP A 240 -6.24 4.95 -21.61
CA ASP A 240 -7.30 5.54 -22.44
C ASP A 240 -7.79 4.52 -23.47
N GLU A 241 -6.89 3.83 -24.18
CA GLU A 241 -7.24 2.78 -25.15
C GLU A 241 -7.99 1.61 -24.47
N ILE A 242 -7.53 1.15 -23.29
CA ILE A 242 -8.18 0.07 -22.55
C ILE A 242 -9.62 0.48 -22.17
N ARG A 243 -9.82 1.70 -21.67
CA ARG A 243 -11.11 2.23 -21.24
C ARG A 243 -12.06 2.50 -22.44
N GLU A 244 -11.51 2.83 -23.61
CA GLU A 244 -12.26 2.97 -24.85
C GLU A 244 -12.65 1.62 -25.46
N THR A 245 -11.91 0.55 -25.20
CA THR A 245 -12.22 -0.79 -25.70
C THR A 245 -13.37 -1.44 -24.93
N ILE A 246 -13.36 -1.35 -23.60
CA ILE A 246 -14.40 -1.90 -22.72
C ILE A 246 -14.91 -0.77 -21.82
N HIS A 247 -16.12 -0.32 -22.05
CA HIS A 247 -16.68 0.89 -21.44
C HIS A 247 -17.24 0.65 -20.02
N VAL A 248 -16.48 0.04 -19.14
CA VAL A 248 -16.92 -0.34 -17.77
C VAL A 248 -17.55 0.84 -17.02
N TYR A 249 -16.96 2.03 -17.11
CA TYR A 249 -17.46 3.21 -16.39
C TYR A 249 -18.75 3.76 -16.98
N ARG A 250 -18.87 3.82 -18.32
CA ARG A 250 -20.04 4.33 -19.03
C ARG A 250 -21.24 3.41 -18.89
N ASP A 251 -21.00 2.09 -18.90
CA ASP A 251 -22.07 1.08 -18.92
C ASP A 251 -22.60 0.76 -17.51
N ARG A 252 -22.07 1.43 -16.47
CA ARG A 252 -22.58 1.31 -15.10
C ARG A 252 -24.04 1.79 -15.03
N ARG A 253 -24.78 1.16 -14.11
CA ARG A 253 -26.17 1.52 -13.80
C ARG A 253 -26.31 1.88 -12.30
N PRO A 254 -25.75 3.05 -11.86
CA PRO A 254 -25.69 3.42 -10.45
C PRO A 254 -27.04 3.35 -9.71
N GLN A 255 -28.14 3.63 -10.44
CA GLN A 255 -29.50 3.58 -9.90
C GLN A 255 -29.94 2.18 -9.43
N LEU A 256 -29.20 1.11 -9.75
CA LEU A 256 -29.44 -0.25 -9.31
C LEU A 256 -28.51 -0.68 -8.16
N TYR A 257 -27.52 0.15 -7.81
CA TYR A 257 -26.49 -0.19 -6.80
C TYR A 257 -26.81 0.51 -5.49
N GLU A 258 -27.85 0.05 -4.81
CA GLU A 258 -28.15 0.49 -3.45
C GLU A 258 -27.20 -0.23 -2.49
N ILE A 259 -26.10 0.44 -2.14
CA ILE A 259 -25.17 -0.01 -1.10
C ILE A 259 -25.61 0.69 0.19
N GLN A 260 -26.15 -0.08 1.13
CA GLN A 260 -26.58 0.41 2.45
C GLN A 260 -25.41 0.45 3.41
#